data_ccd91242c499e727a2ea387cf704c2b8
#
_entry.id   ccd91242c499e727a2ea387cf704c2b8
#
_cell.length_a   1.000
_cell.length_b   1.000
_cell.length_c   1.000
_cell.angle_alpha   90.00
_cell.angle_beta   90.00
_cell.angle_gamma   90.00
#
_symmetry.space_group_name_H-M   'P 1'
#
loop_
_entity.id
_entity.type
_entity.pdbx_description
1 polymer ?
#
loop_
_entity_poly.entity_id
_entity_poly.type
_entity_poly.pdbx_seq_one_letter_code
_entity_poly.pdbx_strand_id
1 'polypeptide(L)'
;SNSQDVDLVTLVQDAIFLYPEQYSDGTIETLNLGTEEEPILIEGFFLEEEQLNFTNEKPYVIYGYAAVAPNKTLIVDAGARVHFHRDSGILVANTGSMKVNGAPSLDPELMENQVIFEGDRLEPAFSYVPGQWGTIWLTAGSTNHEFNYTTIKNSIVGILMDSNDGD
;
A
#
# COMPACT_ATOMS: atom_id res chain seq x y z
N SER A 1 1.08 -18.91 23.93
CA SER A 1 1.19 -17.88 22.92
C SER A 1 -0.09 -17.04 22.89
N ASN A 2 0.04 -15.76 22.65
CA ASN A 2 -1.11 -14.90 22.45
C ASN A 2 -1.44 -14.83 20.94
N SER A 3 -2.59 -14.24 20.60
CA SER A 3 -3.05 -14.14 19.21
C SER A 3 -2.07 -13.39 18.31
N GLN A 4 -1.23 -12.52 18.85
CA GLN A 4 -0.29 -11.71 18.07
C GLN A 4 0.92 -12.49 17.61
N ASP A 5 1.41 -13.42 18.42
CA ASP A 5 2.48 -14.32 17.98
C ASP A 5 2.02 -15.18 16.81
N VAL A 6 0.75 -15.60 16.83
CA VAL A 6 0.14 -16.34 15.73
C VAL A 6 0.01 -15.47 14.48
N ASP A 7 -0.43 -14.22 14.63
CA ASP A 7 -0.59 -13.29 13.52
C ASP A 7 0.75 -12.96 12.86
N LEU A 8 1.81 -12.74 13.66
CA LEU A 8 3.15 -12.48 13.15
C LEU A 8 3.70 -13.68 12.35
N VAL A 9 3.52 -14.90 12.88
CA VAL A 9 3.93 -16.12 12.18
C VAL A 9 3.17 -16.28 10.88
N THR A 10 1.87 -16.05 10.86
CA THR A 10 1.04 -16.11 9.66
C THR A 10 1.50 -15.09 8.62
N LEU A 11 1.78 -13.85 9.03
CA LEU A 11 2.26 -12.83 8.13
C LEU A 11 3.59 -13.23 7.46
N VAL A 12 4.53 -13.75 8.21
CA VAL A 12 5.85 -14.15 7.67
C VAL A 12 5.74 -15.37 6.75
N GLN A 13 4.86 -16.34 7.07
CA GLN A 13 4.76 -17.60 6.32
C GLN A 13 3.85 -17.51 5.11
N ASP A 14 2.77 -16.73 5.17
CA ASP A 14 1.69 -16.75 4.19
C ASP A 14 1.58 -15.46 3.37
N ALA A 15 2.27 -14.40 3.73
CA ALA A 15 2.14 -13.12 3.05
C ALA A 15 2.60 -13.17 1.60
N ILE A 16 1.96 -12.36 0.77
CA ILE A 16 2.45 -12.02 -0.56
C ILE A 16 3.35 -10.81 -0.41
N PHE A 17 4.62 -10.97 -0.76
CA PHE A 17 5.61 -9.89 -0.67
C PHE A 17 5.72 -9.20 -2.02
N LEU A 18 5.54 -7.88 -2.03
CA LEU A 18 5.70 -7.02 -3.20
C LEU A 18 6.87 -6.06 -2.91
N TYR A 19 7.86 -6.05 -3.78
CA TYR A 19 9.10 -5.32 -3.53
C TYR A 19 9.75 -4.88 -4.83
N PRO A 20 10.56 -3.81 -4.79
CA PRO A 20 11.35 -3.40 -5.95
C PRO A 20 12.43 -4.42 -6.26
N GLU A 21 12.84 -4.49 -7.53
CA GLU A 21 13.94 -5.36 -7.95
C GLU A 21 15.25 -4.92 -7.31
N GLN A 22 16.03 -5.89 -6.84
CA GLN A 22 17.37 -5.65 -6.35
C GLN A 22 18.37 -6.12 -7.41
N TYR A 23 19.20 -5.20 -7.88
CA TYR A 23 20.16 -5.47 -8.95
C TYR A 23 21.47 -6.05 -8.39
N SER A 24 22.24 -6.71 -9.28
CA SER A 24 23.48 -7.38 -8.90
C SER A 24 24.59 -6.44 -8.40
N ASP A 25 24.49 -5.15 -8.75
CA ASP A 25 25.42 -4.12 -8.25
C ASP A 25 25.05 -3.57 -6.86
N GLY A 26 23.97 -4.11 -6.26
CA GLY A 26 23.49 -3.69 -4.94
C GLY A 26 22.49 -2.54 -4.97
N THR A 27 22.18 -1.98 -6.15
CA THR A 27 21.13 -0.96 -6.28
C THR A 27 19.74 -1.57 -6.26
N ILE A 28 18.75 -0.75 -5.94
CA ILE A 28 17.35 -1.14 -5.85
C ILE A 28 16.56 -0.32 -6.89
N GLU A 29 15.58 -0.94 -7.51
CA GLU A 29 14.68 -0.30 -8.47
C GLU A 29 14.05 0.95 -7.87
N THR A 30 13.97 2.02 -8.67
CA THR A 30 13.40 3.30 -8.28
C THR A 30 12.34 3.76 -9.27
N LEU A 31 11.43 4.60 -8.76
CA LEU A 31 10.50 5.39 -9.56
C LEU A 31 11.02 6.82 -9.64
N ASN A 32 10.91 7.43 -10.81
CA ASN A 32 11.26 8.84 -10.99
C ASN A 32 9.98 9.70 -10.94
N LEU A 33 9.86 10.51 -9.90
CA LEU A 33 8.75 11.45 -9.70
C LEU A 33 9.04 12.82 -10.29
N GLY A 34 10.27 13.05 -10.73
CA GLY A 34 10.70 14.29 -11.37
C GLY A 34 10.73 14.16 -12.89
N THR A 35 11.63 14.91 -13.48
CA THR A 35 11.90 14.88 -14.93
C THR A 35 13.20 14.13 -15.22
N GLU A 36 13.53 13.95 -16.50
CA GLU A 36 14.82 13.39 -16.88
C GLU A 36 15.98 14.32 -16.50
N GLU A 37 15.75 15.62 -16.53
CA GLU A 37 16.76 16.63 -16.20
C GLU A 37 16.90 16.85 -14.70
N GLU A 38 15.79 16.75 -13.95
CA GLU A 38 15.74 16.89 -12.48
C GLU A 38 15.04 15.67 -11.88
N PRO A 39 15.71 14.51 -11.80
CA PRO A 39 15.07 13.31 -11.28
C PRO A 39 14.87 13.39 -9.77
N ILE A 40 13.70 12.92 -9.32
CA ILE A 40 13.37 12.71 -7.93
C ILE A 40 13.08 11.22 -7.76
N LEU A 41 14.04 10.48 -7.23
CA LEU A 41 13.97 9.03 -7.18
C LEU A 41 13.47 8.56 -5.81
N ILE A 42 12.51 7.63 -5.84
CA ILE A 42 12.09 6.88 -4.65
C ILE A 42 12.22 5.38 -4.94
N GLU A 43 12.52 4.61 -3.92
CA GLU A 43 12.47 3.15 -4.05
C GLU A 43 11.04 2.71 -4.34
N GLY A 44 10.86 1.97 -5.41
CA GLY A 44 9.54 1.54 -5.82
C GLY A 44 9.55 0.80 -7.14
N PHE A 45 8.38 0.34 -7.52
CA PHE A 45 8.18 -0.49 -8.71
C PHE A 45 6.75 -0.35 -9.20
N PHE A 46 6.52 -0.62 -10.48
CA PHE A 46 5.16 -0.71 -11.01
C PHE A 46 4.58 -2.09 -10.76
N LEU A 47 3.33 -2.12 -10.28
CA LEU A 47 2.57 -3.36 -10.16
C LEU A 47 2.33 -3.96 -11.56
N GLU A 48 2.61 -5.26 -11.69
CA GLU A 48 2.31 -6.03 -12.88
C GLU A 48 0.80 -6.23 -13.02
N GLU A 49 0.32 -6.61 -14.19
CA GLU A 49 -1.12 -6.78 -14.46
C GLU A 49 -1.77 -7.75 -13.46
N GLU A 50 -1.12 -8.87 -13.18
CA GLU A 50 -1.60 -9.88 -12.23
C GLU A 50 -1.53 -9.43 -10.77
N GLN A 51 -0.84 -8.34 -10.47
CA GLN A 51 -0.72 -7.76 -9.12
C GLN A 51 -1.74 -6.64 -8.85
N LEU A 52 -2.56 -6.28 -9.83
CA LEU A 52 -3.50 -5.16 -9.73
C LEU A 52 -4.81 -5.52 -9.01
N ASN A 53 -4.90 -6.70 -8.42
CA ASN A 53 -6.00 -7.06 -7.55
C ASN A 53 -5.46 -7.64 -6.24
N PHE A 54 -5.65 -6.89 -5.16
CA PHE A 54 -5.33 -7.36 -3.81
C PHE A 54 -6.57 -8.06 -3.24
N THR A 55 -6.43 -9.34 -2.92
CA THR A 55 -7.53 -10.15 -2.40
C THR A 55 -7.43 -10.33 -0.88
N ASN A 56 -8.44 -10.96 -0.28
CA ASN A 56 -8.44 -11.28 1.15
C ASN A 56 -7.87 -12.67 1.47
N GLU A 57 -7.35 -13.39 0.47
CA GLU A 57 -6.86 -14.75 0.68
C GLU A 57 -5.58 -14.80 1.51
N LYS A 58 -4.68 -13.85 1.28
CA LYS A 58 -3.40 -13.73 1.98
C LYS A 58 -3.11 -12.25 2.27
N PRO A 59 -2.45 -11.95 3.39
CA PRO A 59 -1.98 -10.58 3.61
C PRO A 59 -0.87 -10.21 2.63
N TYR A 60 -0.74 -8.92 2.38
CA TYR A 60 0.31 -8.34 1.54
C TYR A 60 1.31 -7.61 2.42
N VAL A 61 2.59 -7.72 2.08
CA VAL A 61 3.64 -6.90 2.67
C VAL A 61 4.36 -6.17 1.54
N ILE A 62 4.37 -4.85 1.60
CA ILE A 62 4.91 -3.99 0.55
C ILE A 62 6.20 -3.32 1.05
N TYR A 63 7.25 -3.44 0.27
CA TYR A 63 8.51 -2.74 0.43
C TYR A 63 8.67 -1.72 -0.69
N GLY A 64 9.06 -0.51 -0.35
CA GLY A 64 9.11 0.60 -1.30
C GLY A 64 7.72 1.06 -1.71
N TYR A 65 7.62 1.84 -2.77
CA TYR A 65 6.34 2.31 -3.30
C TYR A 65 5.87 1.38 -4.42
N ALA A 66 4.72 0.73 -4.18
CA ALA A 66 4.02 -0.03 -5.22
C ALA A 66 3.20 0.94 -6.05
N ALA A 67 3.55 1.09 -7.32
CA ALA A 67 2.92 2.08 -8.19
C ALA A 67 1.89 1.45 -9.13
N VAL A 68 0.76 2.13 -9.25
CA VAL A 68 -0.25 1.85 -10.27
C VAL A 68 0.10 2.67 -11.50
N ALA A 69 0.40 2.00 -12.60
CA ALA A 69 0.81 2.64 -13.84
C ALA A 69 -0.32 3.48 -14.47
N PRO A 70 0.02 4.42 -15.38
CA PRO A 70 -1.00 5.16 -16.13
C PRO A 70 -2.01 4.24 -16.80
N ASN A 71 -3.28 4.65 -16.76
CA ASN A 71 -4.42 3.92 -17.32
C ASN A 71 -4.72 2.56 -16.69
N LYS A 72 -4.12 2.27 -15.54
CA LYS A 72 -4.38 1.04 -14.78
C LYS A 72 -5.19 1.33 -13.54
N THR A 73 -5.84 0.30 -13.02
CA THR A 73 -6.64 0.38 -11.79
C THR A 73 -6.19 -0.70 -10.83
N LEU A 74 -5.81 -0.29 -9.62
CA LEU A 74 -5.63 -1.23 -8.51
C LEU A 74 -6.98 -1.45 -7.84
N ILE A 75 -7.42 -2.70 -7.76
CA ILE A 75 -8.62 -3.11 -7.05
C ILE A 75 -8.21 -3.82 -5.77
N VAL A 76 -8.76 -3.39 -4.65
CA VAL A 76 -8.52 -3.99 -3.34
C VAL A 76 -9.84 -4.54 -2.81
N ASP A 77 -9.92 -5.86 -2.69
CA ASP A 77 -11.15 -6.54 -2.32
C ASP A 77 -11.48 -6.40 -0.83
N ALA A 78 -12.76 -6.55 -0.51
CA ALA A 78 -13.22 -6.56 0.89
C ALA A 78 -12.43 -7.57 1.71
N GLY A 79 -12.02 -7.17 2.91
CA GLY A 79 -11.26 -8.01 3.82
C GLY A 79 -9.75 -8.08 3.55
N ALA A 80 -9.25 -7.42 2.52
CA ALA A 80 -7.81 -7.39 2.25
C ALA A 80 -7.03 -6.72 3.40
N ARG A 81 -5.85 -7.26 3.68
CA ARG A 81 -4.90 -6.75 4.69
C ARG A 81 -3.60 -6.41 3.99
N VAL A 82 -3.17 -5.14 4.08
CA VAL A 82 -1.98 -4.64 3.39
C VAL A 82 -1.07 -3.99 4.43
N HIS A 83 0.13 -4.54 4.55
CA HIS A 83 1.14 -4.08 5.50
C HIS A 83 2.29 -3.42 4.75
N PHE A 84 2.82 -2.36 5.33
CA PHE A 84 3.89 -1.59 4.70
C PHE A 84 5.13 -1.58 5.57
N HIS A 85 6.26 -1.89 4.96
CA HIS A 85 7.55 -1.68 5.58
C HIS A 85 7.86 -0.18 5.70
N ARG A 86 8.87 0.17 6.49
CA ARG A 86 9.29 1.56 6.65
C ARG A 86 9.60 2.21 5.29
N ASP A 87 9.23 3.48 5.13
CA ASP A 87 9.44 4.29 3.92
C ASP A 87 8.74 3.71 2.66
N SER A 88 7.70 2.94 2.86
CA SER A 88 6.93 2.30 1.79
C SER A 88 5.55 2.94 1.65
N GLY A 89 4.85 2.59 0.58
CA GLY A 89 3.50 3.11 0.32
C GLY A 89 2.93 2.61 -1.00
N ILE A 90 1.84 3.23 -1.41
CA ILE A 90 1.24 3.06 -2.72
C ILE A 90 1.28 4.41 -3.44
N LEU A 91 1.61 4.39 -4.72
CA LEU A 91 1.58 5.57 -5.58
C LEU A 91 0.69 5.28 -6.77
N VAL A 92 -0.26 6.16 -7.05
CA VAL A 92 -1.12 6.05 -8.24
C VAL A 92 -0.69 7.12 -9.23
N ALA A 93 -0.20 6.69 -10.39
CA ALA A 93 0.30 7.58 -11.43
C ALA A 93 -0.83 8.37 -12.12
N ASN A 94 -0.46 9.41 -12.86
CA ASN A 94 -1.40 10.16 -13.70
C ASN A 94 -2.22 9.20 -14.57
N THR A 95 -3.53 9.40 -14.62
CA THR A 95 -4.52 8.56 -15.29
C THR A 95 -4.76 7.17 -14.67
N GLY A 96 -4.04 6.84 -13.60
CA GLY A 96 -4.30 5.63 -12.83
C GLY A 96 -5.45 5.81 -11.84
N SER A 97 -5.93 4.71 -11.30
CA SER A 97 -7.05 4.68 -10.34
C SER A 97 -6.82 3.66 -9.23
N MET A 98 -7.46 3.89 -8.08
CA MET A 98 -7.44 2.95 -6.96
C MET A 98 -8.87 2.78 -6.43
N LYS A 99 -9.35 1.54 -6.41
CA LYS A 99 -10.68 1.16 -5.94
C LYS A 99 -10.56 0.24 -4.74
N VAL A 100 -10.86 0.74 -3.56
CA VAL A 100 -10.84 -0.04 -2.32
C VAL A 100 -12.27 -0.40 -1.96
N ASN A 101 -12.60 -1.67 -2.10
CA ASN A 101 -13.97 -2.20 -2.06
C ASN A 101 -14.27 -2.90 -0.73
N GLY A 102 -13.93 -2.26 0.40
CA GLY A 102 -14.35 -2.75 1.70
C GLY A 102 -15.87 -2.79 1.83
N ALA A 103 -16.35 -3.57 2.77
CA ALA A 103 -17.77 -3.76 3.02
C ALA A 103 -18.06 -3.77 4.54
N PRO A 104 -19.33 -3.60 4.93
CA PRO A 104 -19.69 -3.72 6.34
C PRO A 104 -19.33 -5.10 6.89
N SER A 105 -18.74 -5.12 8.07
CA SER A 105 -18.40 -6.36 8.77
C SER A 105 -19.57 -6.85 9.60
N LEU A 106 -19.72 -8.17 9.70
CA LEU A 106 -20.70 -8.79 10.60
C LEU A 106 -20.26 -8.64 12.05
N ASP A 107 -18.96 -8.72 12.29
CA ASP A 107 -18.35 -8.47 13.58
C ASP A 107 -17.50 -7.20 13.51
N PRO A 108 -17.92 -6.10 14.16
CA PRO A 108 -17.18 -4.85 14.13
C PRO A 108 -15.79 -4.92 14.76
N GLU A 109 -15.55 -5.86 15.67
CA GLU A 109 -14.24 -6.03 16.31
C GLU A 109 -13.25 -6.74 15.37
N LEU A 110 -13.72 -7.71 14.61
CA LEU A 110 -12.90 -8.44 13.65
C LEU A 110 -12.65 -7.65 12.36
N MET A 111 -13.57 -6.75 12.00
CA MET A 111 -13.50 -5.95 10.78
C MET A 111 -13.21 -6.81 9.53
N GLU A 112 -13.82 -8.01 9.46
CA GLU A 112 -13.46 -9.04 8.47
C GLU A 112 -13.70 -8.64 7.02
N ASN A 113 -14.62 -7.70 6.77
CA ASN A 113 -14.91 -7.20 5.44
C ASN A 113 -14.32 -5.81 5.15
N GLN A 114 -13.72 -5.19 6.15
CA GLN A 114 -13.03 -3.92 5.94
C GLN A 114 -11.65 -4.16 5.32
N VAL A 115 -11.14 -3.17 4.59
CA VAL A 115 -9.76 -3.17 4.12
C VAL A 115 -8.91 -2.41 5.13
N ILE A 116 -7.78 -2.97 5.51
CA ILE A 116 -6.85 -2.34 6.45
C ILE A 116 -5.49 -2.17 5.79
N PHE A 117 -5.03 -0.91 5.77
CA PHE A 117 -3.67 -0.53 5.41
C PHE A 117 -2.95 -0.11 6.68
N GLU A 118 -1.85 -0.78 7.01
CA GLU A 118 -1.11 -0.53 8.26
C GLU A 118 0.38 -0.84 8.11
N GLY A 119 1.17 -0.49 9.13
CA GLY A 119 2.58 -0.87 9.19
C GLY A 119 2.76 -2.39 9.33
N ASP A 120 3.96 -2.86 9.02
CA ASP A 120 4.31 -4.29 9.14
C ASP A 120 4.80 -4.68 10.54
N ARG A 121 4.81 -3.73 11.49
CA ARG A 121 5.14 -3.99 12.90
C ARG A 121 3.88 -4.43 13.62
N LEU A 122 3.73 -5.74 13.82
CA LEU A 122 2.52 -6.34 14.42
C LEU A 122 2.53 -6.39 15.94
N GLU A 123 3.63 -6.04 16.59
CA GLU A 123 3.72 -6.02 18.04
C GLU A 123 2.73 -4.99 18.65
N PRO A 124 2.07 -5.28 19.76
CA PRO A 124 1.06 -4.38 20.35
C PRO A 124 1.56 -2.97 20.62
N ALA A 125 2.83 -2.84 20.99
CA ALA A 125 3.44 -1.55 21.28
C ALA A 125 3.42 -0.62 20.05
N PHE A 126 3.35 -1.16 18.84
CA PHE A 126 3.34 -0.38 17.59
C PHE A 126 1.97 -0.19 16.98
N SER A 127 0.90 -0.75 17.56
CA SER A 127 -0.44 -0.73 16.97
C SER A 127 -0.96 0.68 16.70
N TYR A 128 -0.60 1.64 17.54
CA TYR A 128 -1.06 3.03 17.42
C TYR A 128 0.09 4.02 17.20
N VAL A 129 1.29 3.54 16.87
CA VAL A 129 2.45 4.41 16.62
C VAL A 129 2.35 4.94 15.19
N PRO A 130 2.32 6.27 14.99
CA PRO A 130 2.32 6.86 13.65
C PRO A 130 3.72 6.81 13.03
N GLY A 131 3.79 7.09 11.72
CA GLY A 131 5.05 7.25 11.04
C GLY A 131 5.79 5.96 10.70
N GLN A 132 5.12 4.81 10.75
CA GLN A 132 5.75 3.51 10.44
C GLN A 132 5.96 3.29 8.95
N TRP A 133 5.19 3.97 8.10
CA TRP A 133 5.29 3.91 6.64
C TRP A 133 4.89 5.24 6.04
N GLY A 134 5.05 5.41 4.72
CA GLY A 134 4.82 6.66 4.05
C GLY A 134 3.35 7.02 3.90
N THR A 135 2.80 6.78 2.71
CA THR A 135 1.44 7.24 2.38
C THR A 135 0.84 6.43 1.23
N ILE A 136 -0.45 6.56 1.04
CA ILE A 136 -1.12 6.29 -0.23
C ILE A 136 -1.12 7.60 -1.01
N TRP A 137 -0.33 7.66 -2.07
CA TRP A 137 -0.09 8.88 -2.84
C TRP A 137 -0.85 8.86 -4.15
N LEU A 138 -1.88 9.69 -4.22
CA LEU A 138 -2.69 9.86 -5.41
C LEU A 138 -2.13 11.07 -6.17
N THR A 139 -1.27 10.82 -7.14
CA THR A 139 -0.56 11.90 -7.86
C THR A 139 -1.50 12.70 -8.75
N ALA A 140 -1.05 13.87 -9.18
CA ALA A 140 -1.82 14.74 -10.07
C ALA A 140 -2.27 13.98 -11.32
N GLY A 141 -3.53 14.14 -11.70
CA GLY A 141 -4.11 13.45 -12.83
C GLY A 141 -4.58 12.02 -12.59
N SER A 142 -4.28 11.43 -11.44
CA SER A 142 -4.93 10.18 -11.04
C SER A 142 -6.42 10.45 -10.76
N THR A 143 -7.28 9.48 -11.00
CA THR A 143 -8.72 9.73 -11.04
C THR A 143 -9.57 8.52 -10.68
N ASN A 144 -10.87 8.76 -10.40
CA ASN A 144 -11.84 7.72 -10.13
C ASN A 144 -11.48 6.84 -8.92
N HIS A 145 -10.92 7.46 -7.87
CA HIS A 145 -10.59 6.75 -6.63
C HIS A 145 -11.84 6.49 -5.80
N GLU A 146 -11.90 5.33 -5.18
CA GLU A 146 -12.94 4.96 -4.23
C GLU A 146 -12.33 4.27 -3.02
N PHE A 147 -12.73 4.71 -1.82
CA PHE A 147 -12.31 4.12 -0.56
C PHE A 147 -13.55 3.82 0.28
N ASN A 148 -13.95 2.56 0.34
CA ASN A 148 -15.14 2.11 1.08
C ASN A 148 -14.70 1.22 2.23
N TYR A 149 -15.23 1.47 3.43
CA TYR A 149 -14.95 0.67 4.64
C TYR A 149 -13.46 0.35 4.79
N THR A 150 -12.65 1.41 4.77
CA THR A 150 -11.19 1.34 4.76
C THR A 150 -10.62 1.97 6.01
N THR A 151 -9.69 1.28 6.64
CA THR A 151 -8.88 1.81 7.74
C THR A 151 -7.45 2.00 7.27
N ILE A 152 -6.90 3.20 7.48
CA ILE A 152 -5.51 3.53 7.19
C ILE A 152 -4.88 3.98 8.50
N LYS A 153 -3.87 3.27 8.98
CA LYS A 153 -3.20 3.60 10.23
C LYS A 153 -1.70 3.45 10.16
N ASN A 154 -0.99 4.04 11.11
CA ASN A 154 0.46 4.01 11.27
C ASN A 154 1.25 4.76 10.19
N SER A 155 0.60 5.40 9.23
CA SER A 155 1.28 6.16 8.16
C SER A 155 1.78 7.52 8.63
N ILE A 156 2.70 8.11 7.87
CA ILE A 156 3.08 9.52 8.03
C ILE A 156 1.92 10.40 7.59
N VAL A 157 1.37 10.13 6.40
CA VAL A 157 0.14 10.75 5.88
C VAL A 157 -0.76 9.62 5.39
N GLY A 158 -2.04 9.61 5.77
CA GLY A 158 -2.97 8.56 5.35
C GLY A 158 -3.12 8.52 3.84
N ILE A 159 -3.68 9.57 3.26
CA ILE A 159 -3.81 9.75 1.81
C ILE A 159 -3.25 11.12 1.47
N LEU A 160 -2.31 11.15 0.53
CA LEU A 160 -1.77 12.39 -0.03
C LEU A 160 -2.34 12.55 -1.45
N MET A 161 -3.02 13.66 -1.69
CA MET A 161 -3.57 13.97 -3.00
C MET A 161 -2.88 15.22 -3.56
N ASP A 162 -2.29 15.10 -4.73
CA ASP A 162 -1.74 16.24 -5.44
C ASP A 162 -2.82 16.97 -6.24
N SER A 163 -2.73 18.29 -6.30
CA SER A 163 -3.63 19.10 -7.13
C SER A 163 -3.35 18.91 -8.62
N ASN A 164 -4.41 18.86 -9.41
CA ASN A 164 -4.29 18.81 -10.87
C ASN A 164 -3.92 20.17 -11.49
N ASP A 165 -4.09 21.25 -10.73
CA ASP A 165 -3.93 22.61 -11.22
C ASP A 165 -2.55 23.20 -10.94
N GLY A 166 -1.68 22.45 -10.28
CA GLY A 166 -0.33 22.91 -9.95
C GLY A 166 -0.29 24.02 -8.90
N ASP A 167 -1.36 24.23 -8.19
CA ASP A 167 -1.46 25.23 -7.11
C ASP A 167 -1.18 24.60 -5.73
#